data_9fc168d5c0e701f12871c50baa7b18a4
#
_entry.id   9fc168d5c0e701f12871c50baa7b18a4
#
_cell.length_a   1.000
_cell.length_b   1.000
_cell.length_c   1.000
_cell.angle_alpha   90.00
_cell.angle_beta   90.00
_cell.angle_gamma   90.00
#
_symmetry.space_group_name_H-M   'P 1'
#
loop_
_entity.id
_entity.type
_entity.pdbx_description
1 polymer ?
#
loop_
_entity_poly.entity_id
_entity_poly.type
_entity_poly.pdbx_seq_one_letter_code
_entity_poly.pdbx_strand_id
1 'polypeptide(L)'
;MRINLLTPGFTTSNGSAFLFPFVVHKRALKEAQFDIRFVNRSSPGITDCDVLGIDSKEFRSGWKDESKTETLELISSYSSRANKLVWFDTTDSSGTLQEQVIPLVDNYLKSQLLADKSRYTSKIYGGRVISEYYRDTAGIEDEVGGALDEPISAEDRKKLGVSWNSGLSDYSTYGPWRIALYKRTGLPFLLRHPSAIQPPQNNRPNDLSARFGATYSRATVRYQRESITKLLVDRLDTQKLNRRGYMKELQSSKVVLSPFGWGEITLKDFEVFLTGGMLLKPSMGHMKTWPNFFEKDV
;
A
#
# COMPACT_ATOMS: atom_id res chain seq x y z
N MET A 1 -10.40 -0.40 -24.98
CA MET A 1 -11.11 -0.65 -23.71
C MET A 1 -11.15 0.65 -22.93
N ARG A 2 -12.35 1.13 -22.55
CA ARG A 2 -12.54 2.33 -21.71
C ARG A 2 -12.63 1.90 -20.23
N ILE A 3 -11.83 2.55 -19.40
CA ILE A 3 -11.83 2.32 -17.96
C ILE A 3 -12.10 3.65 -17.26
N ASN A 4 -13.20 3.73 -16.55
CA ASN A 4 -13.43 4.84 -15.63
C ASN A 4 -12.89 4.43 -14.26
N LEU A 5 -12.08 5.27 -13.64
CA LEU A 5 -11.52 5.04 -12.31
C LEU A 5 -12.08 6.07 -11.34
N LEU A 6 -13.02 5.63 -10.50
CA LEU A 6 -13.60 6.44 -9.44
C LEU A 6 -12.58 6.57 -8.31
N THR A 7 -12.11 7.79 -8.06
CA THR A 7 -11.03 8.06 -7.11
C THR A 7 -11.12 9.47 -6.54
N PRO A 8 -10.71 9.68 -5.26
CA PRO A 8 -10.57 11.02 -4.70
C PRO A 8 -9.32 11.74 -5.22
N GLY A 9 -8.59 11.13 -6.17
CA GLY A 9 -7.33 11.64 -6.70
C GLY A 9 -6.15 11.49 -5.74
N PHE A 10 -5.13 12.30 -5.92
CA PHE A 10 -3.86 12.25 -5.17
C PHE A 10 -3.99 12.84 -3.74
N THR A 11 -4.93 12.35 -2.95
CA THR A 11 -5.25 12.90 -1.62
C THR A 11 -4.51 12.22 -0.47
N THR A 12 -4.10 10.98 -0.64
CA THR A 12 -3.37 10.18 0.38
C THR A 12 -2.11 9.59 -0.23
N SER A 13 -1.15 9.17 0.59
CA SER A 13 0.10 8.55 0.11
C SER A 13 -0.17 7.27 -0.69
N ASN A 14 -0.99 6.36 -0.16
CA ASN A 14 -1.31 5.10 -0.84
C ASN A 14 -2.15 5.32 -2.10
N GLY A 15 -3.16 6.19 -2.05
CA GLY A 15 -3.96 6.55 -3.23
C GLY A 15 -3.10 7.22 -4.31
N SER A 16 -2.18 8.11 -3.91
CA SER A 16 -1.23 8.71 -4.84
C SER A 16 -0.29 7.68 -5.46
N ALA A 17 0.22 6.71 -4.67
CA ALA A 17 1.04 5.63 -5.19
C ALA A 17 0.27 4.73 -6.16
N PHE A 18 -0.99 4.46 -5.87
CA PHE A 18 -1.89 3.70 -6.73
C PHE A 18 -2.14 4.40 -8.08
N LEU A 19 -2.39 5.71 -8.07
CA LEU A 19 -2.69 6.47 -9.29
C LEU A 19 -1.45 6.81 -10.12
N PHE A 20 -0.27 6.81 -9.51
CA PHE A 20 0.97 7.24 -10.15
C PHE A 20 1.26 6.56 -11.49
N PRO A 21 1.19 5.21 -11.62
CA PRO A 21 1.46 4.50 -12.86
C PRO A 21 0.54 4.92 -14.00
N PHE A 22 -0.72 5.21 -13.74
CA PHE A 22 -1.66 5.64 -14.78
C PHE A 22 -1.28 6.97 -15.44
N VAL A 23 -0.68 7.88 -14.68
CA VAL A 23 -0.22 9.17 -15.20
C VAL A 23 1.10 9.02 -15.95
N VAL A 24 2.06 8.33 -15.33
CA VAL A 24 3.42 8.18 -15.89
C VAL A 24 3.41 7.32 -17.15
N HIS A 25 2.57 6.26 -17.18
CA HIS A 25 2.44 5.35 -18.32
C HIS A 25 1.27 5.69 -19.26
N LYS A 26 0.66 6.87 -19.13
CA LYS A 26 -0.53 7.25 -19.92
C LYS A 26 -0.37 6.99 -21.41
N ARG A 27 0.80 7.29 -21.98
CA ARG A 27 1.08 7.08 -23.40
C ARG A 27 1.09 5.59 -23.74
N ALA A 28 1.83 4.78 -23.01
CA ALA A 28 1.92 3.33 -23.22
C ALA A 28 0.55 2.64 -23.05
N LEU A 29 -0.23 3.07 -22.05
CA LEU A 29 -1.60 2.58 -21.86
C LEU A 29 -2.49 2.90 -23.07
N LYS A 30 -2.38 4.12 -23.61
CA LYS A 30 -3.13 4.51 -24.81
C LYS A 30 -2.69 3.72 -26.05
N GLU A 31 -1.40 3.50 -26.24
CA GLU A 31 -0.85 2.65 -27.31
C GLU A 31 -1.33 1.20 -27.19
N ALA A 32 -1.49 0.69 -25.95
CA ALA A 32 -2.08 -0.60 -25.64
C ALA A 32 -3.64 -0.58 -25.68
N GLN A 33 -4.26 0.48 -26.20
CA GLN A 33 -5.71 0.65 -26.37
C GLN A 33 -6.50 0.72 -25.05
N PHE A 34 -5.88 1.14 -23.95
CA PHE A 34 -6.57 1.48 -22.72
C PHE A 34 -6.84 3.00 -22.65
N ASP A 35 -8.12 3.39 -22.63
CA ASP A 35 -8.57 4.77 -22.37
C ASP A 35 -9.00 4.87 -20.90
N ILE A 36 -8.10 5.38 -20.04
CA ILE A 36 -8.32 5.48 -18.60
C ILE A 36 -8.71 6.91 -18.25
N ARG A 37 -9.85 7.05 -17.56
CA ARG A 37 -10.41 8.33 -17.13
C ARG A 37 -10.58 8.34 -15.61
N PHE A 38 -10.05 9.34 -14.95
CA PHE A 38 -10.32 9.58 -13.54
C PHE A 38 -11.65 10.32 -13.42
N VAL A 39 -12.55 9.74 -12.66
CA VAL A 39 -13.90 10.26 -12.42
C VAL A 39 -14.16 10.41 -10.93
N ASN A 40 -15.09 11.28 -10.57
CA ASN A 40 -15.62 11.43 -9.23
C ASN A 40 -17.12 11.07 -9.20
N ARG A 41 -17.73 11.02 -8.03
CA ARG A 41 -19.15 10.62 -7.86
C ARG A 41 -20.14 11.49 -8.62
N SER A 42 -19.81 12.75 -8.90
CA SER A 42 -20.66 13.68 -9.64
C SER A 42 -20.40 13.63 -11.16
N SER A 43 -19.47 12.82 -11.63
CA SER A 43 -19.17 12.70 -13.06
C SER A 43 -20.34 12.07 -13.80
N PRO A 44 -20.85 12.70 -14.90
CA PRO A 44 -21.89 12.10 -15.72
C PRO A 44 -21.35 10.84 -16.42
N GLY A 45 -22.20 9.82 -16.57
CA GLY A 45 -21.83 8.60 -17.28
C GLY A 45 -20.70 7.79 -16.58
N ILE A 46 -20.64 7.81 -15.26
CA ILE A 46 -19.60 7.10 -14.49
C ILE A 46 -19.53 5.61 -14.85
N THR A 47 -20.65 4.99 -15.15
CA THR A 47 -20.76 3.58 -15.56
C THR A 47 -20.72 3.37 -17.06
N ASP A 48 -20.63 4.45 -17.87
CA ASP A 48 -20.51 4.37 -19.33
C ASP A 48 -19.07 4.04 -19.74
N CYS A 49 -18.66 2.79 -19.47
CA CYS A 49 -17.32 2.27 -19.71
C CYS A 49 -17.33 0.73 -19.76
N ASP A 50 -16.24 0.14 -20.25
CA ASP A 50 -16.08 -1.32 -20.24
C ASP A 50 -15.78 -1.84 -18.83
N VAL A 51 -15.04 -1.04 -18.04
CA VAL A 51 -14.68 -1.37 -16.65
C VAL A 51 -14.80 -0.12 -15.78
N LEU A 52 -15.57 -0.21 -14.71
CA LEU A 52 -15.54 0.76 -13.62
C LEU A 52 -14.59 0.25 -12.51
N GLY A 53 -13.45 0.93 -12.39
CA GLY A 53 -12.54 0.71 -11.26
C GLY A 53 -12.88 1.66 -10.12
N ILE A 54 -12.85 1.17 -8.89
CA ILE A 54 -13.06 1.99 -7.68
C ILE A 54 -11.82 1.93 -6.80
N ASP A 55 -11.19 3.09 -6.56
CA ASP A 55 -10.18 3.25 -5.51
C ASP A 55 -10.88 3.27 -4.15
N SER A 56 -10.52 2.35 -3.25
CA SER A 56 -11.12 2.24 -1.92
C SER A 56 -11.05 3.53 -1.09
N LYS A 57 -10.11 4.43 -1.39
CA LYS A 57 -9.98 5.74 -0.71
C LYS A 57 -11.14 6.68 -1.01
N GLU A 58 -11.88 6.47 -2.09
CA GLU A 58 -13.10 7.22 -2.39
C GLU A 58 -14.16 7.03 -1.29
N PHE A 59 -14.18 5.86 -0.67
CA PHE A 59 -15.13 5.50 0.39
C PHE A 59 -14.51 5.49 1.79
N ARG A 60 -13.38 6.17 2.00
CA ARG A 60 -12.66 6.14 3.29
C ARG A 60 -13.53 6.52 4.50
N SER A 61 -14.42 7.49 4.35
CA SER A 61 -15.34 7.92 5.40
C SER A 61 -16.63 7.10 5.48
N GLY A 62 -16.92 6.28 4.46
CA GLY A 62 -18.15 5.54 4.32
C GLY A 62 -18.25 4.24 5.14
N TRP A 63 -17.22 3.92 5.93
CA TRP A 63 -17.20 2.71 6.75
C TRP A 63 -17.61 2.94 8.21
N LYS A 64 -18.02 4.15 8.55
CA LYS A 64 -18.65 4.41 9.83
C LYS A 64 -20.07 3.86 9.85
N ASP A 65 -20.53 3.38 10.98
CA ASP A 65 -21.85 2.71 11.11
C ASP A 65 -22.98 3.51 10.49
N GLU A 66 -22.96 4.83 10.68
CA GLU A 66 -23.97 5.78 10.16
C GLU A 66 -24.03 5.87 8.63
N SER A 67 -22.91 5.61 7.91
CA SER A 67 -22.80 5.78 6.46
C SER A 67 -22.51 4.48 5.70
N LYS A 68 -22.35 3.38 6.43
CA LYS A 68 -21.98 2.08 5.85
C LYS A 68 -23.06 1.55 4.90
N THR A 69 -24.31 1.61 5.30
CA THR A 69 -25.45 1.14 4.48
C THR A 69 -25.54 1.93 3.17
N GLU A 70 -25.52 3.26 3.25
CA GLU A 70 -25.56 4.13 2.07
C GLU A 70 -24.37 3.87 1.12
N THR A 71 -23.19 3.65 1.69
CA THR A 71 -21.98 3.30 0.91
C THR A 71 -22.16 1.99 0.16
N LEU A 72 -22.66 0.94 0.81
CA LEU A 72 -22.90 -0.36 0.17
C LEU A 72 -24.00 -0.30 -0.89
N GLU A 73 -25.09 0.44 -0.64
CA GLU A 73 -26.16 0.69 -1.61
C GLU A 73 -25.62 1.40 -2.86
N LEU A 74 -24.77 2.42 -2.67
CA LEU A 74 -24.15 3.12 -3.80
C LEU A 74 -23.24 2.19 -4.60
N ILE A 75 -22.40 1.38 -3.97
CA ILE A 75 -21.53 0.41 -4.65
C ILE A 75 -22.40 -0.63 -5.39
N SER A 76 -23.47 -1.13 -4.77
CA SER A 76 -24.42 -2.05 -5.39
C SER A 76 -25.08 -1.42 -6.63
N SER A 77 -25.43 -0.13 -6.57
CA SER A 77 -25.99 0.58 -7.72
C SER A 77 -24.98 0.74 -8.87
N TYR A 78 -23.69 0.84 -8.59
CA TYR A 78 -22.67 0.79 -9.64
C TYR A 78 -22.52 -0.62 -10.20
N SER A 79 -22.54 -1.64 -9.36
CA SER A 79 -22.48 -3.04 -9.78
C SER A 79 -23.59 -3.41 -10.78
N SER A 80 -24.82 -2.96 -10.51
CA SER A 80 -25.97 -3.26 -11.38
C SER A 80 -25.95 -2.53 -12.74
N ARG A 81 -25.15 -1.48 -12.88
CA ARG A 81 -25.10 -0.63 -14.08
C ARG A 81 -23.80 -0.72 -14.87
N ALA A 82 -22.69 -1.12 -14.23
CA ALA A 82 -21.41 -1.28 -14.90
C ALA A 82 -21.33 -2.63 -15.61
N ASN A 83 -20.68 -2.70 -16.77
CA ASN A 83 -20.39 -3.97 -17.43
C ASN A 83 -19.46 -4.84 -16.59
N LYS A 84 -18.48 -4.22 -15.92
CA LYS A 84 -17.56 -4.86 -15.00
C LYS A 84 -17.18 -3.89 -13.90
N LEU A 85 -17.27 -4.32 -12.65
CA LEU A 85 -16.89 -3.55 -11.48
C LEU A 85 -15.67 -4.16 -10.81
N VAL A 86 -14.60 -3.34 -10.66
CA VAL A 86 -13.35 -3.74 -10.04
C VAL A 86 -13.06 -2.85 -8.83
N TRP A 87 -12.89 -3.46 -7.68
CA TRP A 87 -12.45 -2.75 -6.48
C TRP A 87 -10.95 -2.80 -6.33
N PHE A 88 -10.32 -1.64 -6.18
CA PHE A 88 -8.90 -1.51 -5.85
C PHE A 88 -8.75 -1.14 -4.37
N ASP A 89 -8.42 -2.14 -3.57
CA ASP A 89 -8.13 -1.93 -2.16
C ASP A 89 -6.70 -1.38 -1.99
N THR A 90 -6.62 -0.10 -1.67
CA THR A 90 -5.36 0.63 -1.41
C THR A 90 -5.08 0.80 0.08
N THR A 91 -5.70 -0.03 0.93
CA THR A 91 -5.41 -0.05 2.37
C THR A 91 -4.13 -0.80 2.70
N ASP A 92 -3.56 -0.51 3.87
CA ASP A 92 -2.39 -1.20 4.38
C ASP A 92 -2.72 -2.62 4.85
N SER A 93 -1.68 -3.46 4.98
CA SER A 93 -1.71 -4.84 5.47
C SER A 93 -2.34 -5.86 4.52
N SER A 94 -1.63 -6.98 4.36
CA SER A 94 -2.09 -8.12 3.55
C SER A 94 -3.28 -8.85 4.18
N GLY A 95 -3.42 -8.83 5.50
CA GLY A 95 -4.48 -9.55 6.21
C GLY A 95 -5.83 -8.84 6.24
N THR A 96 -5.87 -7.51 6.04
CA THR A 96 -7.12 -6.74 6.09
C THR A 96 -7.80 -6.72 4.73
N LEU A 97 -9.08 -7.02 4.67
CA LEU A 97 -9.96 -6.85 3.51
C LEU A 97 -11.14 -5.95 3.88
N GLN A 98 -11.81 -5.44 2.88
CA GLN A 98 -13.13 -4.79 3.00
C GLN A 98 -14.17 -5.84 2.56
N GLU A 99 -14.39 -6.84 3.41
CA GLU A 99 -15.12 -8.08 3.14
C GLU A 99 -16.54 -7.80 2.64
N GLN A 100 -17.20 -6.76 3.15
CA GLN A 100 -18.55 -6.37 2.76
C GLN A 100 -18.67 -5.87 1.31
N VAL A 101 -17.56 -5.48 0.67
CA VAL A 101 -17.53 -5.04 -0.74
C VAL A 101 -17.39 -6.23 -1.69
N ILE A 102 -16.72 -7.30 -1.28
CA ILE A 102 -16.32 -8.40 -2.16
C ILE A 102 -17.54 -9.04 -2.88
N PRO A 103 -18.68 -9.28 -2.22
CA PRO A 103 -19.86 -9.82 -2.89
C PRO A 103 -20.39 -8.91 -4.03
N LEU A 104 -20.20 -7.59 -3.91
CA LEU A 104 -20.74 -6.57 -4.81
C LEU A 104 -19.91 -6.33 -6.07
N VAL A 105 -18.71 -6.90 -6.19
CA VAL A 105 -17.77 -6.62 -7.26
C VAL A 105 -17.39 -7.89 -8.04
N ASP A 106 -16.97 -7.72 -9.29
CA ASP A 106 -16.48 -8.85 -10.10
C ASP A 106 -15.06 -9.24 -9.72
N ASN A 107 -14.21 -8.25 -9.42
CA ASN A 107 -12.84 -8.46 -8.96
C ASN A 107 -12.51 -7.52 -7.81
N TYR A 108 -11.81 -8.07 -6.81
CA TYR A 108 -11.23 -7.33 -5.69
C TYR A 108 -9.71 -7.41 -5.79
N LEU A 109 -9.07 -6.29 -6.07
CA LEU A 109 -7.63 -6.20 -6.30
C LEU A 109 -6.95 -5.41 -5.20
N LYS A 110 -5.93 -5.98 -4.58
CA LYS A 110 -5.17 -5.34 -3.50
C LYS A 110 -3.68 -5.33 -3.83
N SER A 111 -2.94 -4.32 -3.39
CA SER A 111 -1.49 -4.19 -3.61
C SER A 111 -0.69 -5.33 -2.98
N GLN A 112 -1.25 -5.97 -1.96
CA GLN A 112 -0.65 -7.08 -1.23
C GLN A 112 -1.73 -7.98 -0.65
N LEU A 113 -1.64 -9.26 -0.90
CA LEU A 113 -2.54 -10.29 -0.38
C LEU A 113 -1.74 -11.36 0.37
N LEU A 114 -2.39 -12.10 1.26
CA LEU A 114 -1.80 -13.30 1.82
C LEU A 114 -1.47 -14.30 0.70
N ALA A 115 -0.30 -14.92 0.77
CA ALA A 115 0.14 -15.93 -0.21
C ALA A 115 -0.80 -17.14 -0.18
N ASP A 116 -1.18 -17.55 1.02
CA ASP A 116 -2.25 -18.52 1.25
C ASP A 116 -3.58 -17.79 1.44
N LYS A 117 -4.36 -17.70 0.36
CA LYS A 117 -5.69 -17.07 0.38
C LYS A 117 -6.71 -17.84 1.24
N SER A 118 -6.43 -19.11 1.63
CA SER A 118 -7.34 -19.85 2.51
C SER A 118 -7.47 -19.21 3.89
N ARG A 119 -6.44 -18.49 4.32
CA ARG A 119 -6.42 -17.74 5.58
C ARG A 119 -7.55 -16.69 5.69
N TYR A 120 -8.06 -16.17 4.58
CA TYR A 120 -9.19 -15.23 4.60
C TYR A 120 -10.54 -15.89 4.92
N THR A 121 -10.61 -17.22 4.97
CA THR A 121 -11.81 -17.96 5.42
C THR A 121 -11.85 -18.16 6.92
N SER A 122 -10.88 -17.61 7.66
CA SER A 122 -10.81 -17.60 9.12
C SER A 122 -10.58 -16.17 9.62
N LYS A 123 -10.89 -15.94 10.90
CA LYS A 123 -10.66 -14.64 11.52
C LYS A 123 -9.16 -14.40 11.71
N ILE A 124 -8.69 -13.22 11.30
CA ILE A 124 -7.30 -12.78 11.46
C ILE A 124 -7.25 -11.67 12.50
N TYR A 125 -6.47 -11.86 13.56
CA TYR A 125 -6.39 -10.89 14.65
C TYR A 125 -5.88 -9.52 14.16
N GLY A 126 -6.72 -8.51 14.34
CA GLY A 126 -6.42 -7.14 13.92
C GLY A 126 -6.19 -6.96 12.42
N GLY A 127 -6.55 -7.95 11.59
CA GLY A 127 -6.32 -7.94 10.15
C GLY A 127 -4.83 -7.89 9.77
N ARG A 128 -3.93 -8.37 10.65
CA ARG A 128 -2.47 -8.32 10.41
C ARG A 128 -1.77 -9.56 10.91
N VAL A 129 -0.97 -10.17 10.04
CA VAL A 129 -0.15 -11.33 10.40
C VAL A 129 0.80 -11.01 11.56
N ILE A 130 1.36 -9.80 11.58
CA ILE A 130 2.25 -9.36 12.67
C ILE A 130 1.51 -9.21 14.00
N SER A 131 0.27 -8.70 13.99
CA SER A 131 -0.52 -8.56 15.22
C SER A 131 -0.87 -9.93 15.79
N GLU A 132 -1.29 -10.85 14.94
CA GLU A 132 -1.55 -12.24 15.32
C GLU A 132 -0.29 -12.90 15.87
N TYR A 133 0.83 -12.76 15.19
CA TYR A 133 2.12 -13.32 15.63
C TYR A 133 2.53 -12.84 17.04
N TYR A 134 2.49 -11.54 17.32
CA TYR A 134 2.89 -11.04 18.64
C TYR A 134 1.85 -11.26 19.74
N ARG A 135 0.58 -11.36 19.37
CA ARG A 135 -0.42 -11.86 20.33
C ARG A 135 -0.10 -13.30 20.75
N ASP A 136 0.16 -14.18 19.79
CA ASP A 136 0.31 -15.61 20.03
C ASP A 136 1.68 -15.97 20.66
N THR A 137 2.75 -15.23 20.30
CA THR A 137 4.11 -15.53 20.78
C THR A 137 4.57 -14.71 21.97
N ALA A 138 4.01 -13.51 22.17
CA ALA A 138 4.44 -12.60 23.23
C ALA A 138 3.29 -12.13 24.15
N GLY A 139 2.05 -12.59 23.91
CA GLY A 139 0.89 -12.20 24.72
C GLY A 139 0.52 -10.72 24.61
N ILE A 140 0.90 -10.05 23.49
CA ILE A 140 0.64 -8.62 23.29
C ILE A 140 -0.73 -8.45 22.64
N GLU A 141 -1.61 -7.73 23.29
CA GLU A 141 -2.95 -7.42 22.77
C GLU A 141 -3.08 -5.96 22.38
N ASP A 142 -3.82 -5.70 21.30
CA ASP A 142 -4.15 -4.37 20.83
C ASP A 142 -5.44 -3.88 21.50
N GLU A 143 -5.40 -2.76 22.22
CA GLU A 143 -6.59 -2.10 22.78
C GLU A 143 -7.52 -1.57 21.69
N VAL A 144 -6.92 -1.06 20.60
CA VAL A 144 -7.65 -0.51 19.45
C VAL A 144 -7.33 -1.33 18.21
N GLY A 145 -8.39 -1.82 17.55
CA GLY A 145 -8.27 -2.58 16.31
C GLY A 145 -7.71 -3.98 16.48
N GLY A 146 -7.79 -4.55 17.69
CA GLY A 146 -7.53 -5.96 17.97
C GLY A 146 -8.71 -6.89 17.61
N ALA A 147 -9.79 -6.33 17.05
CA ALA A 147 -10.91 -7.12 16.57
C ALA A 147 -10.48 -8.07 15.45
N LEU A 148 -11.13 -9.21 15.40
CA LEU A 148 -10.95 -10.17 14.31
C LEU A 148 -11.71 -9.67 13.08
N ASP A 149 -11.06 -9.66 11.92
CA ASP A 149 -11.75 -9.42 10.65
C ASP A 149 -12.71 -10.58 10.36
N GLU A 150 -13.86 -10.28 9.76
CA GLU A 150 -14.81 -11.33 9.40
C GLU A 150 -14.29 -12.18 8.22
N PRO A 151 -14.49 -13.50 8.27
CA PRO A 151 -14.06 -14.38 7.21
C PRO A 151 -14.91 -14.18 5.94
N ILE A 152 -14.27 -14.36 4.78
CA ILE A 152 -14.96 -14.33 3.49
C ILE A 152 -15.36 -15.74 3.04
N SER A 153 -16.35 -15.82 2.15
CA SER A 153 -16.76 -17.08 1.56
C SER A 153 -15.71 -17.68 0.61
N ALA A 154 -15.76 -18.98 0.37
CA ALA A 154 -14.89 -19.63 -0.60
C ALA A 154 -15.12 -19.11 -2.03
N GLU A 155 -16.34 -18.66 -2.35
CA GLU A 155 -16.68 -18.07 -3.65
C GLU A 155 -16.08 -16.67 -3.78
N ASP A 156 -16.24 -15.82 -2.77
CA ASP A 156 -15.67 -14.47 -2.78
C ASP A 156 -14.15 -14.48 -2.83
N ARG A 157 -13.50 -15.49 -2.23
CA ARG A 157 -12.06 -15.67 -2.32
C ARG A 157 -11.53 -15.77 -3.75
N LYS A 158 -12.33 -16.27 -4.70
CA LYS A 158 -11.96 -16.39 -6.12
C LYS A 158 -11.84 -15.02 -6.79
N LYS A 159 -12.53 -13.99 -6.27
CA LYS A 159 -12.48 -12.62 -6.78
C LYS A 159 -11.20 -11.87 -6.40
N LEU A 160 -10.45 -12.38 -5.39
CA LEU A 160 -9.25 -11.74 -4.89
C LEU A 160 -8.10 -11.84 -5.89
N GLY A 161 -7.49 -10.70 -6.21
CA GLY A 161 -6.32 -10.59 -7.07
C GLY A 161 -5.29 -9.57 -6.55
N VAL A 162 -4.06 -9.67 -7.04
CA VAL A 162 -3.02 -8.70 -6.74
C VAL A 162 -3.09 -7.56 -7.76
N SER A 163 -3.14 -6.31 -7.27
CA SER A 163 -2.85 -5.11 -8.05
C SER A 163 -1.36 -4.77 -7.95
N TRP A 164 -0.99 -3.52 -8.13
CA TRP A 164 0.40 -3.08 -7.95
C TRP A 164 0.61 -2.39 -6.61
N ASN A 165 1.83 -2.50 -6.12
CA ASN A 165 2.27 -1.82 -4.91
C ASN A 165 2.92 -0.46 -5.21
N SER A 166 3.32 0.26 -4.16
CA SER A 166 3.94 1.57 -4.24
C SER A 166 5.34 1.61 -4.86
N GLY A 167 5.91 0.45 -5.22
CA GLY A 167 7.18 0.36 -5.95
C GLY A 167 7.12 0.96 -7.36
N LEU A 168 5.92 1.11 -7.93
CA LEU A 168 5.74 1.80 -9.21
C LEU A 168 5.67 3.32 -9.07
N SER A 169 5.78 3.89 -7.86
CA SER A 169 5.74 5.33 -7.65
C SER A 169 7.08 5.87 -7.18
N ASP A 170 7.44 7.06 -7.66
CA ASP A 170 8.69 7.72 -7.28
C ASP A 170 8.43 8.88 -6.32
N TYR A 171 8.26 8.57 -5.05
CA TYR A 171 8.18 9.57 -3.98
C TYR A 171 9.55 9.91 -3.38
N SER A 172 10.50 9.00 -3.51
CA SER A 172 11.74 9.01 -2.74
C SER A 172 12.64 10.17 -3.13
N THR A 173 12.82 10.40 -4.41
CA THR A 173 13.76 11.40 -4.95
C THR A 173 13.25 12.82 -4.77
N TYR A 174 11.99 13.05 -5.06
CA TYR A 174 11.44 14.40 -5.20
C TYR A 174 10.49 14.78 -4.06
N GLY A 175 10.13 13.81 -3.24
CA GLY A 175 9.19 13.99 -2.15
C GLY A 175 7.77 14.38 -2.60
N PRO A 176 6.89 14.69 -1.65
CA PRO A 176 5.48 14.95 -1.93
C PRO A 176 5.22 16.29 -2.65
N TRP A 177 6.20 17.21 -2.75
CA TRP A 177 6.00 18.52 -3.34
C TRP A 177 5.65 18.45 -4.83
N ARG A 178 6.22 17.50 -5.58
CA ARG A 178 5.92 17.32 -7.01
C ARG A 178 4.49 16.83 -7.22
N ILE A 179 4.01 15.94 -6.37
CA ILE A 179 2.61 15.51 -6.39
C ILE A 179 1.68 16.68 -6.04
N ALA A 180 2.06 17.49 -5.04
CA ALA A 180 1.31 18.69 -4.69
C ALA A 180 1.23 19.69 -5.86
N LEU A 181 2.33 19.89 -6.58
CA LEU A 181 2.36 20.74 -7.77
C LEU A 181 1.55 20.12 -8.92
N TYR A 182 1.69 18.81 -9.15
CA TYR A 182 0.88 18.11 -10.16
C TYR A 182 -0.62 18.25 -9.88
N LYS A 183 -1.05 18.13 -8.64
CA LYS A 183 -2.46 18.32 -8.25
C LYS A 183 -3.01 19.69 -8.64
N ARG A 184 -2.16 20.73 -8.62
CA ARG A 184 -2.57 22.11 -8.97
C ARG A 184 -2.54 22.37 -10.47
N THR A 185 -1.61 21.75 -11.18
CA THR A 185 -1.29 22.11 -12.59
C THR A 185 -1.73 21.04 -13.59
N GLY A 186 -1.89 19.79 -13.15
CA GLY A 186 -2.16 18.65 -14.04
C GLY A 186 -1.01 18.29 -15.00
N LEU A 187 0.20 18.86 -14.82
CA LEU A 187 1.31 18.70 -15.76
C LEU A 187 2.01 17.34 -15.58
N PRO A 188 1.86 16.37 -16.51
CA PRO A 188 2.36 14.99 -16.32
C PRO A 188 3.87 14.87 -16.14
N PHE A 189 4.67 15.80 -16.69
CA PHE A 189 6.14 15.79 -16.56
C PHE A 189 6.63 15.98 -15.12
N LEU A 190 5.78 16.43 -14.23
CA LEU A 190 6.07 16.52 -12.79
C LEU A 190 6.16 15.14 -12.15
N LEU A 191 5.54 14.12 -12.71
CA LEU A 191 5.63 12.73 -12.26
C LEU A 191 6.59 11.97 -13.18
N ARG A 192 7.46 11.14 -12.60
CA ARG A 192 8.50 10.42 -13.33
C ARG A 192 8.49 8.96 -12.95
N HIS A 193 9.02 8.11 -13.82
CA HIS A 193 9.29 6.73 -13.49
C HIS A 193 10.22 6.62 -12.27
N PRO A 194 10.04 5.61 -11.42
CA PRO A 194 11.05 5.24 -10.45
C PRO A 194 12.38 4.97 -11.17
N SER A 195 13.44 5.57 -10.67
CA SER A 195 14.78 5.41 -11.24
C SER A 195 15.80 5.30 -10.12
N ALA A 196 16.81 4.48 -10.31
CA ALA A 196 17.90 4.38 -9.34
C ALA A 196 18.60 5.74 -9.16
N ILE A 197 18.76 6.16 -7.93
CA ILE A 197 19.53 7.37 -7.56
C ILE A 197 21.01 7.00 -7.49
N GLN A 198 21.30 5.79 -7.04
CA GLN A 198 22.65 5.30 -6.81
C GLN A 198 22.68 3.77 -6.97
N PRO A 199 23.65 3.23 -7.73
CA PRO A 199 23.82 1.78 -7.80
C PRO A 199 24.37 1.23 -6.46
N PRO A 200 24.26 -0.08 -6.23
CA PRO A 200 24.91 -0.75 -5.11
C PRO A 200 26.42 -0.48 -5.11
N GLN A 201 26.98 -0.20 -3.94
CA GLN A 201 28.41 0.09 -3.76
C GLN A 201 28.91 -0.53 -2.46
N ASN A 202 30.09 -1.16 -2.49
CA ASN A 202 30.68 -1.81 -1.33
C ASN A 202 31.39 -0.83 -0.36
N ASN A 203 31.78 0.37 -0.83
CA ASN A 203 32.55 1.35 -0.08
C ASN A 203 31.71 2.33 0.73
N ARG A 204 30.48 1.98 1.10
CA ARG A 204 29.63 2.82 1.92
C ARG A 204 30.13 2.87 3.36
N PRO A 205 30.22 4.07 3.98
CA PRO A 205 30.84 4.22 5.31
C PRO A 205 29.98 3.64 6.45
N ASN A 206 28.65 3.58 6.28
CA ASN A 206 27.75 3.08 7.31
C ASN A 206 27.38 1.63 7.02
N ASP A 207 27.63 0.73 7.95
CA ASP A 207 27.23 -0.67 7.80
C ASP A 207 25.71 -0.84 7.91
N LEU A 208 25.06 -0.13 8.84
CA LEU A 208 23.62 -0.22 9.08
C LEU A 208 23.00 1.15 9.36
N SER A 209 21.80 1.39 8.79
CA SER A 209 20.90 2.48 9.16
C SER A 209 19.59 1.91 9.70
N ALA A 210 19.05 2.52 10.77
CA ALA A 210 17.84 2.07 11.46
C ALA A 210 16.93 3.25 11.85
N ARG A 211 16.48 4.06 10.90
CA ARG A 211 15.64 5.24 11.12
C ARG A 211 14.16 4.90 11.05
N PHE A 212 13.49 4.74 12.17
CA PHE A 212 12.05 4.48 12.22
C PHE A 212 11.42 5.02 13.51
N GLY A 213 10.12 5.35 13.47
CA GLY A 213 9.36 5.71 14.68
C GLY A 213 8.87 4.47 15.39
N ALA A 214 8.92 4.47 16.72
CA ALA A 214 8.39 3.38 17.56
C ALA A 214 6.97 3.65 18.07
N THR A 215 6.50 4.91 18.04
CA THR A 215 5.19 5.29 18.57
C THR A 215 4.05 4.85 17.66
N TYR A 216 3.30 3.85 18.07
CA TYR A 216 2.11 3.33 17.38
C TYR A 216 0.98 3.12 18.40
N SER A 217 -0.26 3.38 17.99
CA SER A 217 -1.45 3.13 18.80
C SER A 217 -1.70 1.62 19.00
N ARG A 218 -1.34 0.78 18.00
CA ARG A 218 -1.40 -0.67 18.13
C ARG A 218 -0.20 -1.20 18.91
N ALA A 219 -0.45 -1.87 20.03
CA ALA A 219 0.57 -2.41 20.90
C ALA A 219 1.45 -3.45 20.19
N THR A 220 0.88 -4.31 19.35
CA THR A 220 1.60 -5.34 18.60
C THR A 220 2.61 -4.74 17.61
N VAL A 221 2.25 -3.67 16.89
CA VAL A 221 3.17 -2.96 15.98
C VAL A 221 4.23 -2.20 16.77
N ARG A 222 3.85 -1.56 17.87
CA ARG A 222 4.75 -0.85 18.79
C ARG A 222 5.77 -1.81 19.38
N TYR A 223 5.35 -2.98 19.88
CA TYR A 223 6.21 -3.99 20.49
C TYR A 223 7.37 -4.40 19.60
N GLN A 224 7.13 -4.69 18.31
CA GLN A 224 8.20 -5.02 17.37
C GLN A 224 9.25 -3.92 17.31
N ARG A 225 8.82 -2.67 17.17
CA ARG A 225 9.71 -1.54 16.96
C ARG A 225 10.47 -1.16 18.22
N GLU A 226 9.83 -1.22 19.37
CA GLU A 226 10.47 -1.02 20.68
C GLU A 226 11.49 -2.12 20.98
N SER A 227 11.18 -3.37 20.66
CA SER A 227 12.11 -4.50 20.82
C SER A 227 13.36 -4.31 19.97
N ILE A 228 13.21 -3.89 18.71
CA ILE A 228 14.34 -3.56 17.84
C ILE A 228 15.11 -2.34 18.39
N THR A 229 14.42 -1.29 18.83
CA THR A 229 15.08 -0.10 19.41
C THR A 229 15.92 -0.46 20.64
N LYS A 230 15.40 -1.32 21.54
CA LYS A 230 16.14 -1.80 22.71
C LYS A 230 17.43 -2.55 22.33
N LEU A 231 17.39 -3.35 21.26
CA LEU A 231 18.57 -4.07 20.77
C LEU A 231 19.63 -3.14 20.15
N LEU A 232 19.24 -1.96 19.69
CA LEU A 232 20.10 -1.02 18.96
C LEU A 232 20.53 0.20 19.78
N VAL A 233 19.97 0.42 20.99
CA VAL A 233 20.09 1.66 21.77
C VAL A 233 21.54 2.12 21.98
N ASP A 234 22.46 1.18 22.23
CA ASP A 234 23.88 1.48 22.47
C ASP A 234 24.74 1.42 21.19
N ARG A 235 24.14 1.16 20.04
CA ARG A 235 24.85 0.92 18.78
C ARG A 235 24.46 1.90 17.68
N LEU A 236 23.20 2.27 17.60
CA LEU A 236 22.65 3.10 16.50
C LEU A 236 21.54 4.01 17.00
N ASP A 237 21.56 5.23 16.49
CA ASP A 237 20.45 6.16 16.67
C ASP A 237 19.29 5.80 15.71
N THR A 238 18.11 5.54 16.29
CA THR A 238 16.90 5.18 15.55
C THR A 238 15.97 6.37 15.30
N GLN A 239 16.29 7.56 15.80
CA GLN A 239 15.44 8.75 15.67
C GLN A 239 15.29 9.19 14.20
N LYS A 240 14.15 9.81 13.93
CA LYS A 240 13.87 10.35 12.59
C LYS A 240 14.77 11.51 12.25
N LEU A 241 15.30 11.51 11.04
CA LEU A 241 16.01 12.63 10.43
C LEU A 241 15.08 13.49 9.57
N ASN A 242 15.49 14.72 9.29
CA ASN A 242 14.89 15.48 8.20
C ASN A 242 15.12 14.77 6.85
N ARG A 243 14.32 15.10 5.83
CA ARG A 243 14.36 14.40 4.53
C ARG A 243 15.76 14.38 3.90
N ARG A 244 16.49 15.50 3.94
CA ARG A 244 17.83 15.60 3.34
C ARG A 244 18.85 14.72 4.06
N GLY A 245 18.87 14.77 5.38
CA GLY A 245 19.75 13.93 6.21
C GLY A 245 19.45 12.44 6.03
N TYR A 246 18.17 12.09 6.01
CA TYR A 246 17.72 10.72 5.79
C TYR A 246 18.18 10.18 4.42
N MET A 247 17.95 10.90 3.33
CA MET A 247 18.39 10.46 2.01
C MET A 247 19.91 10.33 1.90
N LYS A 248 20.67 11.26 2.52
CA LYS A 248 22.13 11.16 2.59
C LYS A 248 22.57 9.92 3.37
N GLU A 249 21.90 9.61 4.48
CA GLU A 249 22.20 8.41 5.26
C GLU A 249 21.89 7.13 4.48
N LEU A 250 20.75 7.04 3.78
CA LEU A 250 20.45 5.90 2.91
C LEU A 250 21.54 5.67 1.86
N GLN A 251 21.99 6.74 1.20
CA GLN A 251 23.06 6.67 0.18
C GLN A 251 24.41 6.21 0.73
N SER A 252 24.66 6.44 2.02
CA SER A 252 25.90 6.07 2.69
C SER A 252 25.82 4.77 3.49
N SER A 253 24.67 4.10 3.55
CA SER A 253 24.47 2.88 4.31
C SER A 253 24.46 1.66 3.43
N LYS A 254 25.15 0.57 3.85
CA LYS A 254 25.14 -0.72 3.16
C LYS A 254 23.81 -1.42 3.37
N VAL A 255 23.35 -1.48 4.61
CA VAL A 255 22.11 -2.14 5.03
C VAL A 255 21.17 -1.13 5.66
N VAL A 256 19.87 -1.24 5.39
CA VAL A 256 18.85 -0.38 5.98
C VAL A 256 17.74 -1.23 6.59
N LEU A 257 17.52 -1.05 7.88
CA LEU A 257 16.47 -1.75 8.61
C LEU A 257 15.10 -1.08 8.40
N SER A 258 14.13 -1.86 7.96
CA SER A 258 12.75 -1.45 7.74
C SER A 258 11.76 -2.40 8.43
N PRO A 259 11.44 -2.18 9.72
CA PRO A 259 10.41 -2.97 10.40
C PRO A 259 9.03 -2.70 9.81
N PHE A 260 8.07 -3.61 10.04
CA PHE A 260 6.69 -3.40 9.65
C PHE A 260 6.10 -2.14 10.31
N GLY A 261 5.13 -1.54 9.62
CA GLY A 261 4.32 -0.43 10.10
C GLY A 261 2.85 -0.83 10.22
N TRP A 262 1.97 0.04 9.71
CA TRP A 262 0.56 -0.29 9.55
C TRP A 262 0.33 -1.42 8.54
N GLY A 263 1.24 -1.58 7.59
CA GLY A 263 1.31 -2.68 6.65
C GLY A 263 2.74 -3.20 6.52
N GLU A 264 2.89 -4.24 5.73
CA GLU A 264 4.17 -4.90 5.49
C GLU A 264 5.05 -4.07 4.55
N ILE A 265 4.47 -3.50 3.48
CA ILE A 265 5.17 -2.68 2.50
C ILE A 265 5.18 -1.23 2.96
N THR A 266 6.34 -0.60 2.87
CA THR A 266 6.51 0.82 3.17
C THR A 266 7.25 1.53 2.03
N LEU A 267 7.05 2.85 1.89
CA LEU A 267 7.81 3.64 0.91
C LEU A 267 9.32 3.59 1.15
N LYS A 268 9.74 3.43 2.40
CA LYS A 268 11.16 3.25 2.76
C LYS A 268 11.79 2.07 2.02
N ASP A 269 11.08 0.97 1.84
CA ASP A 269 11.61 -0.22 1.19
C ASP A 269 12.12 0.13 -0.22
N PHE A 270 11.33 0.90 -0.97
CA PHE A 270 11.70 1.34 -2.33
C PHE A 270 12.76 2.44 -2.33
N GLU A 271 12.76 3.31 -1.32
CA GLU A 271 13.83 4.29 -1.13
C GLU A 271 15.19 3.61 -0.94
N VAL A 272 15.22 2.49 -0.22
CA VAL A 272 16.44 1.67 -0.02
C VAL A 272 16.91 1.10 -1.36
N PHE A 273 16.03 0.51 -2.15
CA PHE A 273 16.39 -0.04 -3.47
C PHE A 273 16.89 1.06 -4.42
N LEU A 274 16.21 2.20 -4.47
CA LEU A 274 16.62 3.34 -5.31
C LEU A 274 17.99 3.88 -4.93
N THR A 275 18.36 3.82 -3.66
CA THR A 275 19.68 4.26 -3.18
C THR A 275 20.74 3.16 -3.20
N GLY A 276 20.41 1.97 -3.73
CA GLY A 276 21.34 0.84 -3.86
C GLY A 276 21.78 0.23 -2.53
N GLY A 277 20.96 0.37 -1.47
CA GLY A 277 21.15 -0.28 -0.19
C GLY A 277 20.54 -1.67 -0.15
N MET A 278 21.01 -2.51 0.77
CA MET A 278 20.37 -3.78 1.11
C MET A 278 19.24 -3.54 2.10
N LEU A 279 18.05 -4.07 1.82
CA LEU A 279 16.90 -3.98 2.71
C LEU A 279 16.95 -5.11 3.76
N LEU A 280 17.03 -4.76 5.04
CA LEU A 280 16.82 -5.69 6.15
C LEU A 280 15.40 -5.53 6.69
N LYS A 281 14.58 -6.55 6.55
CA LYS A 281 13.16 -6.52 6.84
C LYS A 281 12.69 -7.86 7.40
N PRO A 282 11.62 -7.90 8.23
CA PRO A 282 10.98 -9.17 8.58
C PRO A 282 10.50 -9.90 7.32
N SER A 283 10.46 -11.23 7.38
CA SER A 283 10.09 -12.06 6.23
C SER A 283 8.78 -11.62 5.58
N MET A 284 8.81 -11.49 4.26
CA MET A 284 7.66 -11.11 3.42
C MET A 284 7.02 -12.35 2.75
N GLY A 285 7.48 -13.57 3.05
CA GLY A 285 7.06 -14.81 2.39
C GLY A 285 5.59 -15.19 2.61
N HIS A 286 4.93 -14.57 3.60
CA HIS A 286 3.50 -14.78 3.87
C HIS A 286 2.57 -14.02 2.91
N MET A 287 3.10 -13.17 2.03
CA MET A 287 2.28 -12.35 1.14
C MET A 287 2.69 -12.46 -0.33
N LYS A 288 1.72 -12.13 -1.22
CA LYS A 288 1.92 -11.90 -2.64
C LYS A 288 1.71 -10.42 -2.94
N THR A 289 2.61 -9.85 -3.75
CA THR A 289 2.56 -8.46 -4.21
C THR A 289 3.14 -8.35 -5.62
N TRP A 290 2.87 -7.25 -6.31
CA TRP A 290 3.47 -6.96 -7.60
C TRP A 290 3.78 -5.46 -7.74
N PRO A 291 4.95 -5.07 -8.29
CA PRO A 291 6.10 -5.96 -8.52
C PRO A 291 6.64 -6.52 -7.21
N ASN A 292 7.23 -7.74 -7.26
CA ASN A 292 7.83 -8.36 -6.09
C ASN A 292 9.33 -8.05 -6.03
N PHE A 293 9.71 -7.23 -5.07
CA PHE A 293 11.10 -6.85 -4.79
C PHE A 293 11.62 -7.46 -3.47
N PHE A 294 10.86 -8.40 -2.90
CA PHE A 294 11.10 -8.96 -1.57
C PHE A 294 11.51 -10.44 -1.64
N GLU A 295 12.06 -10.87 -2.75
CA GLU A 295 12.60 -12.22 -2.86
C GLU A 295 13.82 -12.36 -1.94
N LYS A 296 13.90 -13.51 -1.29
CA LYS A 296 14.96 -13.78 -0.34
C LYS A 296 16.25 -14.03 -1.11
N ASP A 297 17.34 -13.44 -0.63
CA ASP A 297 18.70 -13.67 -1.13
C ASP A 297 18.94 -13.21 -2.60
N VAL A 298 18.23 -12.16 -3.05
CA VAL A 298 18.46 -11.51 -4.34
C VAL A 298 19.23 -10.20 -4.19
#